data_b9a6df2f7cbf81ac12cc35dc4fdddcec
#
_entry.id   b9a6df2f7cbf81ac12cc35dc4fdddcec
#
_cell.length_a   1.000
_cell.length_b   1.000
_cell.length_c   1.000
_cell.angle_alpha   90.00
_cell.angle_beta   90.00
_cell.angle_gamma   90.00
#
_symmetry.space_group_name_H-M   'P 1'
#
loop_
_entity.id
_entity.type
_entity.pdbx_description
1 polymer ?
#
loop_
_entity_poly.entity_id
_entity_poly.type
_entity_poly.pdbx_seq_one_letter_code
_entity_poly.pdbx_strand_id
1 'polypeptide(L)'
;MRLSSQRSVADSFSSMPLETLGAGTDLNLQDGSRVALIGGGPAGAFFTYFLLKMAEEIDLELEVDIFEPRFFSRCGPSGCNHCGGIVSESLVQILATEGINLPSEVVQRGIESYVVHMDVGSVAIQSPAKESRIAALYRGNGPREGGDLQWDSFDAYLQGMAVEKGARVRHNLVTGVDWIDGKPRLTEADGTASTYDLVTVSAGVNSNFIKLLKDSPSGIEPPKTTRTYICEFKVGRDGIQEIMGNAMHVFLLSIPRLEFAAPIPKG
;
A
#
# COMPACT_ATOMS: atom_id res chain seq x y z
N MET A 1 -22.77 15.05 -30.70
CA MET A 1 -22.06 14.15 -29.81
C MET A 1 -21.56 14.98 -28.64
N ARG A 2 -22.23 14.95 -27.49
CA ARG A 2 -21.89 15.78 -26.31
C ARG A 2 -20.87 15.01 -25.47
N LEU A 3 -19.68 15.57 -25.30
CA LEU A 3 -18.68 15.08 -24.35
C LEU A 3 -19.22 15.28 -22.94
N SER A 4 -19.44 14.21 -22.23
CA SER A 4 -19.77 14.25 -20.81
C SER A 4 -18.51 14.70 -20.03
N SER A 5 -18.64 15.75 -19.25
CA SER A 5 -17.61 16.26 -18.36
C SER A 5 -17.21 15.15 -17.38
N GLN A 6 -15.95 14.75 -17.41
CA GLN A 6 -15.35 13.93 -16.36
C GLN A 6 -15.33 14.78 -15.08
N ARG A 7 -16.08 14.36 -14.07
CA ARG A 7 -15.94 14.90 -12.71
C ARG A 7 -14.60 14.47 -12.16
N SER A 8 -13.85 15.40 -11.61
CA SER A 8 -12.58 15.13 -10.95
C SER A 8 -12.81 14.27 -9.70
N VAL A 9 -11.84 13.40 -9.38
CA VAL A 9 -11.90 12.56 -8.18
C VAL A 9 -11.96 13.43 -6.91
N ALA A 10 -11.44 14.64 -6.95
CA ALA A 10 -11.53 15.62 -5.87
C ALA A 10 -12.99 16.07 -5.59
N ASP A 11 -13.84 16.14 -6.62
CA ASP A 11 -15.25 16.54 -6.46
C ASP A 11 -16.11 15.46 -5.79
N SER A 12 -15.67 14.20 -5.80
CA SER A 12 -16.40 13.09 -5.15
C SER A 12 -16.22 13.07 -3.62
N PHE A 13 -15.18 13.68 -3.08
CA PHE A 13 -14.98 13.77 -1.63
C PHE A 13 -15.67 14.98 -0.98
N SER A 14 -15.99 16.02 -1.74
CA SER A 14 -16.61 17.23 -1.20
C SER A 14 -18.13 17.15 -1.02
N SER A 15 -18.75 16.04 -1.43
CA SER A 15 -20.23 15.90 -1.41
C SER A 15 -20.76 14.76 -0.51
N MET A 16 -19.93 14.12 0.30
CA MET A 16 -20.46 13.24 1.36
C MET A 16 -20.92 14.11 2.53
N PRO A 17 -22.22 14.07 2.89
CA PRO A 17 -22.66 14.75 4.10
C PRO A 17 -21.98 14.10 5.31
N LEU A 18 -21.28 14.89 6.10
CA LEU A 18 -20.71 14.47 7.39
C LEU A 18 -21.76 13.92 8.39
N GLU A 19 -23.03 14.06 8.06
CA GLU A 19 -24.16 13.67 8.90
C GLU A 19 -24.51 12.18 8.91
N THR A 20 -23.86 11.36 8.07
CA THR A 20 -24.08 9.91 8.03
C THR A 20 -23.14 9.07 8.90
N LEU A 21 -22.17 9.69 9.55
CA LEU A 21 -21.45 9.06 10.65
C LEU A 21 -22.29 9.27 11.90
N GLY A 22 -22.87 8.19 12.42
CA GLY A 22 -23.83 8.19 13.53
C GLY A 22 -23.50 9.18 14.63
N ALA A 23 -24.51 9.83 15.11
CA ALA A 23 -24.45 10.78 16.20
C ALA A 23 -23.72 10.17 17.41
N GLY A 24 -22.55 10.69 17.74
CA GLY A 24 -21.92 10.32 18.98
C GLY A 24 -20.41 10.35 18.89
N THR A 25 -19.91 11.27 19.61
CA THR A 25 -18.52 11.50 19.97
C THR A 25 -17.71 12.22 18.90
N ASP A 26 -17.45 13.49 19.14
CA ASP A 26 -16.34 14.20 18.53
C ASP A 26 -15.09 13.34 18.72
N LEU A 27 -14.61 12.73 17.64
CA LEU A 27 -13.35 12.00 17.64
C LEU A 27 -12.24 13.03 17.77
N ASN A 28 -11.94 13.40 19.01
CA ASN A 28 -10.95 14.41 19.32
C ASN A 28 -9.76 13.74 20.00
N LEU A 29 -8.64 13.64 19.28
CA LEU A 29 -7.39 13.17 19.84
C LEU A 29 -6.77 14.30 20.68
N GLN A 30 -6.28 13.94 21.85
CA GLN A 30 -5.63 14.85 22.82
C GLN A 30 -4.20 14.34 23.09
N ASP A 31 -3.42 15.14 23.80
CA ASP A 31 -2.09 14.72 24.24
C ASP A 31 -2.16 13.40 24.99
N GLY A 32 -1.26 12.48 24.63
CA GLY A 32 -1.23 11.13 25.15
C GLY A 32 -2.28 10.18 24.58
N SER A 33 -3.10 10.63 23.60
CA SER A 33 -4.04 9.71 22.94
C SER A 33 -3.32 8.57 22.26
N ARG A 34 -3.88 7.37 22.45
CA ARG A 34 -3.33 6.13 21.90
C ARG A 34 -4.03 5.75 20.61
N VAL A 35 -3.25 5.58 19.54
CA VAL A 35 -3.75 5.22 18.21
C VAL A 35 -3.18 3.86 17.80
N ALA A 36 -4.03 2.96 17.34
CA ALA A 36 -3.61 1.69 16.78
C ALA A 36 -3.89 1.60 15.28
N LEU A 37 -2.92 1.08 14.55
CA LEU A 37 -3.06 0.70 13.15
C LEU A 37 -2.97 -0.81 13.00
N ILE A 38 -3.96 -1.40 12.37
CA ILE A 38 -3.95 -2.82 12.03
C ILE A 38 -3.55 -2.97 10.56
N GLY A 39 -2.30 -3.38 10.34
CA GLY A 39 -1.65 -3.50 9.04
C GLY A 39 -0.65 -2.38 8.75
N GLY A 40 0.63 -2.73 8.74
CA GLY A 40 1.77 -1.83 8.53
C GLY A 40 2.26 -1.79 7.08
N GLY A 41 1.47 -2.24 6.11
CA GLY A 41 1.77 -2.07 4.68
C GLY A 41 1.71 -0.58 4.25
N PRO A 42 1.85 -0.27 2.95
CA PRO A 42 1.94 1.12 2.49
C PRO A 42 0.82 2.03 2.98
N ALA A 43 -0.43 1.54 2.99
CA ALA A 43 -1.56 2.35 3.45
C ALA A 43 -1.45 2.70 4.94
N GLY A 44 -1.09 1.73 5.80
CA GLY A 44 -0.90 1.96 7.23
C GLY A 44 0.32 2.83 7.53
N ALA A 45 1.43 2.57 6.85
CA ALA A 45 2.65 3.34 7.04
C ALA A 45 2.46 4.81 6.62
N PHE A 46 1.82 5.09 5.48
CA PHE A 46 1.48 6.45 5.07
C PHE A 46 0.53 7.12 6.04
N PHE A 47 -0.54 6.44 6.44
CA PHE A 47 -1.48 7.00 7.43
C PHE A 47 -0.73 7.41 8.69
N THR A 48 0.12 6.53 9.23
CA THR A 48 0.88 6.82 10.45
C THR A 48 1.83 8.00 10.28
N TYR A 49 2.59 8.00 9.17
CA TYR A 49 3.52 9.07 8.88
C TYR A 49 2.82 10.43 8.83
N PHE A 50 1.72 10.53 8.09
CA PHE A 50 0.99 11.78 7.95
C PHE A 50 0.24 12.17 9.23
N LEU A 51 -0.31 11.21 9.97
CA LEU A 51 -0.93 11.48 11.26
C LEU A 51 0.09 12.12 12.21
N LEU A 52 1.27 11.53 12.35
CA LEU A 52 2.30 12.04 13.24
C LEU A 52 2.89 13.36 12.72
N LYS A 53 3.04 13.54 11.40
CA LYS A 53 3.46 14.81 10.81
C LYS A 53 2.46 15.93 11.14
N MET A 54 1.17 15.67 10.99
CA MET A 54 0.13 16.65 11.31
C MET A 54 0.02 16.92 12.82
N ALA A 55 0.22 15.90 13.65
CA ALA A 55 0.23 16.05 15.10
C ALA A 55 1.41 16.95 15.54
N GLU A 56 2.59 16.75 14.96
CA GLU A 56 3.78 17.58 15.20
C GLU A 56 3.53 19.06 14.82
N GLU A 57 2.80 19.34 13.72
CA GLU A 57 2.48 20.71 13.27
C GLU A 57 1.58 21.48 14.26
N ILE A 58 0.86 20.79 15.15
CA ILE A 58 -0.04 21.40 16.14
C ILE A 58 0.39 21.10 17.57
N ASP A 59 1.64 20.67 17.78
CA ASP A 59 2.21 20.32 19.09
C ASP A 59 1.36 19.28 19.87
N LEU A 60 0.81 18.28 19.16
CA LEU A 60 0.00 17.20 19.74
C LEU A 60 0.85 15.92 19.90
N GLU A 61 0.98 15.41 21.11
CA GLU A 61 1.71 14.16 21.38
C GLU A 61 0.78 12.95 21.27
N LEU A 62 1.10 12.01 20.37
CA LEU A 62 0.34 10.77 20.17
C LEU A 62 1.20 9.54 20.41
N GLU A 63 0.61 8.51 21.03
CA GLU A 63 1.19 7.18 21.10
C GLU A 63 0.63 6.31 19.98
N VAL A 64 1.46 5.94 18.99
CA VAL A 64 0.99 5.21 17.82
C VAL A 64 1.63 3.83 17.74
N ASP A 65 0.81 2.78 17.75
CA ASP A 65 1.20 1.39 17.58
C ASP A 65 0.76 0.87 16.20
N ILE A 66 1.71 0.34 15.42
CA ILE A 66 1.45 -0.34 14.14
C ILE A 66 1.52 -1.84 14.36
N PHE A 67 0.42 -2.54 14.20
CA PHE A 67 0.36 -4.00 14.27
C PHE A 67 0.60 -4.60 12.88
N GLU A 68 1.80 -5.12 12.65
CA GLU A 68 2.18 -5.79 11.40
C GLU A 68 2.99 -7.05 11.72
N PRO A 69 2.39 -8.24 11.54
CA PRO A 69 3.07 -9.49 11.87
C PRO A 69 4.24 -9.83 10.93
N ARG A 70 4.31 -9.20 9.76
CA ARG A 70 5.37 -9.43 8.78
C ARG A 70 6.59 -8.58 9.11
N PHE A 71 7.74 -9.12 8.68
CA PHE A 71 8.99 -8.37 8.69
C PHE A 71 9.32 -8.02 7.24
N PHE A 72 9.04 -6.81 6.83
CA PHE A 72 9.26 -6.38 5.44
C PHE A 72 10.74 -6.32 5.03
N SER A 73 11.66 -6.35 5.99
CA SER A 73 13.08 -6.55 5.73
C SER A 73 13.44 -7.98 5.31
N ARG A 74 12.49 -8.92 5.39
CA ARG A 74 12.71 -10.31 4.97
C ARG A 74 12.19 -10.55 3.55
N CYS A 75 12.84 -11.47 2.86
CA CYS A 75 12.41 -11.91 1.55
C CYS A 75 11.31 -12.95 1.60
N GLY A 76 10.68 -13.18 0.45
CA GLY A 76 9.68 -14.21 0.28
C GLY A 76 8.37 -13.90 0.99
N PRO A 77 7.60 -14.93 1.41
CA PRO A 77 6.28 -14.77 2.00
C PRO A 77 6.25 -13.99 3.32
N SER A 78 7.37 -13.87 4.02
CA SER A 78 7.47 -13.07 5.24
C SER A 78 7.58 -11.56 4.98
N GLY A 79 7.92 -11.17 3.76
CA GLY A 79 7.85 -9.81 3.27
C GLY A 79 6.57 -9.56 2.47
N CYS A 80 6.53 -8.50 1.67
CA CYS A 80 5.44 -8.25 0.74
C CYS A 80 5.88 -8.51 -0.71
N ASN A 81 5.25 -9.48 -1.37
CA ASN A 81 5.50 -9.82 -2.77
C ASN A 81 4.20 -9.99 -3.58
N HIS A 82 3.10 -9.41 -3.12
CA HIS A 82 1.78 -9.61 -3.70
C HIS A 82 1.39 -8.59 -4.77
N CYS A 83 2.35 -7.84 -5.31
CA CYS A 83 2.10 -6.90 -6.40
C CYS A 83 3.35 -6.70 -7.27
N GLY A 84 3.16 -6.10 -8.46
CA GLY A 84 4.25 -5.76 -9.36
C GLY A 84 5.19 -4.68 -8.86
N GLY A 85 4.83 -3.93 -7.82
CA GLY A 85 5.65 -2.85 -7.26
C GLY A 85 5.75 -1.62 -8.18
N ILE A 86 4.79 -1.41 -9.06
CA ILE A 86 4.78 -0.23 -9.93
C ILE A 86 4.11 0.94 -9.21
N VAL A 87 4.76 2.08 -9.21
CA VAL A 87 4.21 3.37 -8.79
C VAL A 87 4.15 4.33 -9.95
N SER A 88 3.03 5.05 -10.05
CA SER A 88 2.81 6.02 -11.12
C SER A 88 3.65 7.29 -10.92
N GLU A 89 3.85 8.02 -12.00
CA GLU A 89 4.47 9.35 -11.97
C GLU A 89 3.78 10.27 -10.95
N SER A 90 2.45 10.32 -10.95
CA SER A 90 1.68 11.17 -10.04
C SER A 90 1.95 10.83 -8.58
N LEU A 91 2.07 9.54 -8.23
CA LEU A 91 2.40 9.15 -6.87
C LEU A 91 3.83 9.58 -6.51
N VAL A 92 4.80 9.37 -7.38
CA VAL A 92 6.20 9.81 -7.14
C VAL A 92 6.27 11.32 -6.93
N GLN A 93 5.54 12.09 -7.74
CA GLN A 93 5.49 13.56 -7.60
C GLN A 93 4.81 13.99 -6.29
N ILE A 94 3.68 13.38 -5.93
CA ILE A 94 3.00 13.69 -4.66
C ILE A 94 3.92 13.35 -3.47
N LEU A 95 4.58 12.20 -3.49
CA LEU A 95 5.52 11.85 -2.42
C LEU A 95 6.65 12.88 -2.31
N ALA A 96 7.22 13.31 -3.44
CA ALA A 96 8.27 14.32 -3.45
C ALA A 96 7.80 15.67 -2.89
N THR A 97 6.56 16.10 -3.18
CA THR A 97 5.99 17.34 -2.60
C THR A 97 5.80 17.25 -1.09
N GLU A 98 5.61 16.04 -0.57
CA GLU A 98 5.52 15.78 0.87
C GLU A 98 6.90 15.57 1.54
N GLY A 99 7.98 15.71 0.78
CA GLY A 99 9.35 15.49 1.24
C GLY A 99 9.78 14.01 1.26
N ILE A 100 8.95 13.11 0.71
CA ILE A 100 9.24 11.68 0.63
C ILE A 100 9.91 11.38 -0.71
N ASN A 101 11.23 11.29 -0.72
CA ASN A 101 12.01 10.93 -1.89
C ASN A 101 12.32 9.44 -1.87
N LEU A 102 11.95 8.74 -2.95
CA LEU A 102 12.24 7.32 -3.06
C LEU A 102 13.75 7.09 -3.20
N PRO A 103 14.39 6.37 -2.28
CA PRO A 103 15.81 6.12 -2.34
C PRO A 103 16.16 5.12 -3.44
N SER A 104 17.39 5.18 -3.93
CA SER A 104 17.91 4.29 -4.99
C SER A 104 17.86 2.81 -4.58
N GLU A 105 17.93 2.54 -3.29
CA GLU A 105 17.89 1.20 -2.69
C GLU A 105 16.50 0.56 -2.79
N VAL A 106 15.47 1.36 -3.01
CA VAL A 106 14.07 0.91 -3.16
C VAL A 106 13.65 0.83 -4.63
N VAL A 107 14.23 1.69 -5.49
CA VAL A 107 13.87 1.78 -6.91
C VAL A 107 14.67 0.80 -7.73
N GLN A 108 14.06 -0.26 -8.24
CA GLN A 108 14.73 -1.24 -9.08
C GLN A 108 14.91 -0.79 -10.52
N ARG A 109 13.91 -0.08 -11.08
CA ARG A 109 13.99 0.39 -12.47
C ARG A 109 13.02 1.56 -12.71
N GLY A 110 13.46 2.53 -13.52
CA GLY A 110 12.57 3.53 -14.10
C GLY A 110 11.90 2.99 -15.37
N ILE A 111 10.62 3.24 -15.53
CA ILE A 111 9.84 2.84 -16.71
C ILE A 111 9.62 4.06 -17.60
N GLU A 112 10.00 3.95 -18.86
CA GLU A 112 9.96 5.03 -19.86
C GLU A 112 8.77 4.91 -20.81
N SER A 113 8.21 3.72 -20.95
CA SER A 113 7.15 3.45 -21.91
C SER A 113 6.30 2.25 -21.54
N TYR A 114 5.13 2.18 -22.16
CA TYR A 114 4.30 0.98 -22.20
C TYR A 114 4.28 0.41 -23.61
N VAL A 115 4.30 -0.91 -23.73
CA VAL A 115 3.98 -1.61 -24.98
C VAL A 115 2.70 -2.39 -24.74
N VAL A 116 1.62 -1.96 -25.39
CA VAL A 116 0.32 -2.62 -25.29
C VAL A 116 0.18 -3.60 -26.45
N HIS A 117 -0.04 -4.87 -26.13
CA HIS A 117 -0.25 -5.96 -27.05
C HIS A 117 -1.73 -6.35 -27.08
N MET A 118 -2.31 -6.37 -28.26
CA MET A 118 -3.69 -6.77 -28.51
C MET A 118 -3.73 -7.82 -29.63
N ASP A 119 -4.83 -8.51 -29.80
CA ASP A 119 -4.98 -9.53 -30.87
C ASP A 119 -4.71 -8.98 -32.28
N VAL A 120 -4.91 -7.68 -32.49
CA VAL A 120 -4.74 -6.99 -33.78
C VAL A 120 -3.35 -6.38 -33.96
N GLY A 121 -2.46 -6.50 -32.97
CA GLY A 121 -1.10 -5.95 -33.02
C GLY A 121 -0.67 -5.27 -31.74
N SER A 122 0.48 -4.58 -31.79
CA SER A 122 1.07 -3.92 -30.63
C SER A 122 1.32 -2.46 -30.89
N VAL A 123 1.20 -1.63 -29.84
CA VAL A 123 1.50 -0.21 -29.90
C VAL A 123 2.38 0.18 -28.71
N ALA A 124 3.43 0.95 -28.99
CA ALA A 124 4.28 1.54 -27.96
C ALA A 124 3.77 2.93 -27.59
N ILE A 125 3.55 3.15 -26.31
CA ILE A 125 3.17 4.44 -25.72
C ILE A 125 4.38 4.93 -24.93
N GLN A 126 5.04 5.96 -25.43
CA GLN A 126 6.22 6.53 -24.78
C GLN A 126 5.82 7.67 -23.84
N SER A 127 6.54 7.80 -22.73
CA SER A 127 6.44 9.02 -21.92
C SER A 127 6.99 10.23 -22.69
N PRO A 128 6.46 11.42 -22.46
CA PRO A 128 7.03 12.64 -23.03
C PRO A 128 8.53 12.74 -22.73
N ALA A 129 9.32 13.14 -23.71
CA ALA A 129 10.78 13.28 -23.61
C ALA A 129 11.55 12.01 -23.19
N LYS A 130 10.93 10.82 -23.24
CA LYS A 130 11.49 9.52 -22.79
C LYS A 130 11.98 9.56 -21.34
N GLU A 131 11.29 10.29 -20.51
CA GLU A 131 11.63 10.36 -19.09
C GLU A 131 11.13 9.11 -18.34
N SER A 132 11.93 8.63 -17.40
CA SER A 132 11.56 7.53 -16.50
C SER A 132 10.64 8.06 -15.39
N ARG A 133 9.34 8.15 -15.68
CA ARG A 133 8.34 8.76 -14.78
C ARG A 133 7.59 7.77 -13.90
N ILE A 134 7.78 6.47 -14.15
CA ILE A 134 7.14 5.40 -13.42
C ILE A 134 8.25 4.56 -12.81
N ALA A 135 8.11 4.21 -11.55
CA ALA A 135 9.12 3.42 -10.87
C ALA A 135 8.64 1.99 -10.59
N ALA A 136 9.49 1.03 -10.91
CA ALA A 136 9.39 -0.33 -10.40
C ALA A 136 10.14 -0.41 -9.07
N LEU A 137 9.40 -0.66 -7.99
CA LEU A 137 9.93 -0.71 -6.63
C LEU A 137 10.16 -2.14 -6.17
N TYR A 138 11.16 -2.34 -5.33
CA TYR A 138 11.32 -3.58 -4.61
C TYR A 138 10.32 -3.67 -3.46
N ARG A 139 9.55 -4.74 -3.39
CA ARG A 139 8.58 -5.02 -2.33
C ARG A 139 8.73 -6.41 -1.73
N GLY A 140 9.87 -7.01 -1.86
CA GLY A 140 10.15 -8.40 -1.51
C GLY A 140 10.24 -9.28 -2.76
N ASN A 141 10.95 -10.37 -2.64
CA ASN A 141 11.08 -11.37 -3.70
C ASN A 141 10.01 -12.44 -3.57
N GLY A 142 9.79 -13.16 -4.66
CA GLY A 142 8.87 -14.27 -4.76
C GLY A 142 9.00 -15.35 -3.68
N PRO A 143 8.28 -16.45 -3.82
CA PRO A 143 8.06 -17.39 -2.72
C PRO A 143 9.31 -18.14 -2.26
N ARG A 144 10.42 -18.04 -2.97
CA ARG A 144 11.64 -18.77 -2.66
C ARG A 144 12.86 -17.90 -2.89
N GLU A 145 13.65 -17.74 -1.84
CA GLU A 145 15.02 -17.24 -1.81
C GLU A 145 15.29 -15.91 -2.52
N GLY A 146 15.45 -14.86 -1.72
CA GLY A 146 16.26 -13.75 -2.12
C GLY A 146 17.70 -14.22 -2.20
N GLY A 147 18.33 -14.14 -3.37
CA GLY A 147 19.76 -13.98 -3.44
C GLY A 147 20.16 -12.70 -2.70
N ASP A 148 21.44 -12.36 -2.70
CA ASP A 148 21.95 -11.16 -2.06
C ASP A 148 21.04 -9.96 -2.30
N LEU A 149 20.45 -9.48 -1.21
CA LEU A 149 19.52 -8.37 -1.25
C LEU A 149 20.31 -7.09 -1.49
N GLN A 150 20.27 -6.63 -2.71
CA GLN A 150 20.78 -5.30 -3.06
C GLN A 150 19.73 -4.19 -2.88
N TRP A 151 18.51 -4.56 -2.48
CA TRP A 151 17.35 -3.67 -2.46
C TRP A 151 16.67 -3.66 -1.10
N ASP A 152 16.29 -2.48 -0.65
CA ASP A 152 15.44 -2.31 0.51
C ASP A 152 13.97 -2.36 0.13
N SER A 153 13.16 -3.00 0.95
CA SER A 153 11.74 -3.07 0.70
C SER A 153 11.08 -1.69 0.86
N PHE A 154 10.29 -1.30 -0.13
CA PHE A 154 9.47 -0.09 -0.06
C PHE A 154 8.55 -0.08 1.17
N ASP A 155 8.01 -1.23 1.53
CA ASP A 155 7.16 -1.35 2.73
C ASP A 155 7.98 -1.13 4.02
N ALA A 156 9.21 -1.66 4.09
CA ALA A 156 10.11 -1.42 5.21
C ALA A 156 10.56 0.04 5.28
N TYR A 157 10.84 0.66 4.13
CA TYR A 157 11.19 2.07 4.04
C TYR A 157 10.09 2.97 4.59
N LEU A 158 8.84 2.76 4.17
CA LEU A 158 7.71 3.52 4.66
C LEU A 158 7.45 3.31 6.15
N GLN A 159 7.58 2.06 6.64
CA GLN A 159 7.51 1.79 8.07
C GLN A 159 8.61 2.51 8.85
N GLY A 160 9.84 2.51 8.31
CA GLY A 160 10.97 3.24 8.90
C GLY A 160 10.68 4.72 9.10
N MET A 161 10.11 5.37 8.07
CA MET A 161 9.70 6.78 8.16
C MET A 161 8.64 7.01 9.25
N ALA A 162 7.68 6.12 9.40
CA ALA A 162 6.68 6.21 10.46
C ALA A 162 7.32 6.02 11.86
N VAL A 163 8.29 5.11 11.98
CA VAL A 163 9.06 4.90 13.22
C VAL A 163 9.93 6.11 13.56
N GLU A 164 10.56 6.74 12.57
CA GLU A 164 11.34 7.98 12.77
C GLU A 164 10.47 9.13 13.29
N LYS A 165 9.17 9.13 12.97
CA LYS A 165 8.17 10.05 13.50
C LYS A 165 7.65 9.66 14.91
N GLY A 166 8.07 8.54 15.47
CA GLY A 166 7.70 8.11 16.82
C GLY A 166 6.72 6.94 16.91
N ALA A 167 6.31 6.33 15.78
CA ALA A 167 5.48 5.13 15.82
C ALA A 167 6.26 3.89 16.34
N ARG A 168 5.55 2.97 16.97
CA ARG A 168 6.08 1.67 17.41
C ARG A 168 5.51 0.56 16.55
N VAL A 169 6.36 -0.25 15.91
CA VAL A 169 5.91 -1.44 15.18
C VAL A 169 5.85 -2.63 16.12
N ARG A 170 4.68 -3.25 16.17
CA ARG A 170 4.42 -4.48 16.94
C ARG A 170 4.26 -5.64 15.97
N HIS A 171 5.23 -6.55 15.96
CA HIS A 171 5.20 -7.74 15.11
C HIS A 171 4.30 -8.83 15.70
N ASN A 172 3.05 -8.46 15.95
CA ASN A 172 2.06 -9.37 16.49
C ASN A 172 0.75 -9.28 15.66
N LEU A 173 0.00 -10.36 15.64
CA LEU A 173 -1.26 -10.44 14.92
C LEU A 173 -2.39 -10.01 15.84
N VAL A 174 -3.20 -9.05 15.41
CA VAL A 174 -4.46 -8.73 16.09
C VAL A 174 -5.51 -9.76 15.68
N THR A 175 -6.10 -10.41 16.68
CA THR A 175 -7.07 -11.49 16.51
C THR A 175 -8.49 -11.11 16.94
N GLY A 176 -8.64 -10.00 17.63
CA GLY A 176 -9.94 -9.54 18.10
C GLY A 176 -10.02 -8.05 18.29
N VAL A 177 -11.23 -7.53 18.20
CA VAL A 177 -11.59 -6.17 18.58
C VAL A 177 -12.91 -6.19 19.33
N ASP A 178 -12.94 -5.56 20.47
CA ASP A 178 -14.15 -5.33 21.25
C ASP A 178 -14.15 -3.89 21.81
N TRP A 179 -15.14 -3.53 22.59
CA TRP A 179 -15.30 -2.17 23.11
C TRP A 179 -15.43 -2.20 24.62
N ILE A 180 -14.64 -1.39 25.31
CA ILE A 180 -14.71 -1.21 26.75
C ILE A 180 -14.81 0.29 27.02
N ASP A 181 -15.82 0.70 27.78
CA ASP A 181 -16.07 2.10 28.16
C ASP A 181 -16.06 3.06 26.96
N GLY A 182 -16.63 2.62 25.83
CA GLY A 182 -16.70 3.40 24.59
C GLY A 182 -15.42 3.46 23.79
N LYS A 183 -14.34 2.80 24.22
CA LYS A 183 -13.05 2.75 23.52
C LYS A 183 -12.79 1.39 22.90
N PRO A 184 -12.19 1.32 21.70
CA PRO A 184 -11.81 0.05 21.09
C PRO A 184 -10.67 -0.61 21.87
N ARG A 185 -10.83 -1.91 22.13
CA ARG A 185 -9.80 -2.77 22.72
C ARG A 185 -9.38 -3.82 21.70
N LEU A 186 -8.09 -3.90 21.43
CA LEU A 186 -7.50 -4.91 20.55
C LEU A 186 -6.96 -6.07 21.37
N THR A 187 -7.18 -7.29 20.87
CA THR A 187 -6.59 -8.52 21.41
C THR A 187 -5.58 -9.07 20.42
N GLU A 188 -4.37 -9.32 20.88
CA GLU A 188 -3.26 -9.88 20.10
C GLU A 188 -3.27 -11.43 20.19
N ALA A 189 -2.54 -12.09 19.28
CA ALA A 189 -2.49 -13.55 19.20
C ALA A 189 -1.91 -14.22 20.47
N ASP A 190 -1.10 -13.51 21.23
CA ASP A 190 -0.55 -13.98 22.51
C ASP A 190 -1.50 -13.76 23.70
N GLY A 191 -2.68 -13.22 23.47
CA GLY A 191 -3.67 -12.89 24.49
C GLY A 191 -3.51 -11.50 25.13
N THR A 192 -2.49 -10.76 24.77
CA THR A 192 -2.33 -9.37 25.24
C THR A 192 -3.49 -8.52 24.71
N ALA A 193 -4.07 -7.70 25.58
CA ALA A 193 -5.15 -6.80 25.22
C ALA A 193 -4.81 -5.36 25.60
N SER A 194 -5.09 -4.43 24.69
CA SER A 194 -4.80 -3.00 24.86
C SER A 194 -5.95 -2.15 24.33
N THR A 195 -6.27 -1.07 25.07
CA THR A 195 -7.33 -0.11 24.70
C THR A 195 -6.70 1.11 24.02
N TYR A 196 -7.40 1.62 23.01
CA TYR A 196 -6.98 2.77 22.20
C TYR A 196 -8.09 3.82 22.10
N ASP A 197 -7.71 5.04 21.77
CA ASP A 197 -8.66 6.13 21.49
C ASP A 197 -9.12 6.08 20.03
N LEU A 198 -8.24 5.64 19.12
CA LEU A 198 -8.53 5.44 17.71
C LEU A 198 -7.94 4.12 17.23
N VAL A 199 -8.72 3.37 16.48
CA VAL A 199 -8.23 2.19 15.73
C VAL A 199 -8.50 2.38 14.25
N THR A 200 -7.46 2.25 13.42
CA THR A 200 -7.58 2.25 11.97
C THR A 200 -7.19 0.89 11.40
N VAL A 201 -7.86 0.50 10.32
CA VAL A 201 -7.67 -0.82 9.71
C VAL A 201 -7.15 -0.69 8.29
N SER A 202 -5.91 -1.09 8.08
CA SER A 202 -5.19 -1.12 6.80
C SER A 202 -4.67 -2.52 6.47
N ALA A 203 -5.38 -3.54 6.94
CA ALA A 203 -4.92 -4.93 6.96
C ALA A 203 -4.84 -5.60 5.57
N GLY A 204 -5.27 -4.90 4.50
CA GLY A 204 -5.32 -5.43 3.13
C GLY A 204 -6.45 -6.44 2.91
N VAL A 205 -6.85 -6.61 1.65
CA VAL A 205 -8.05 -7.38 1.26
C VAL A 205 -7.97 -8.88 1.58
N ASN A 206 -6.77 -9.42 1.77
CA ASN A 206 -6.56 -10.84 2.09
C ASN A 206 -6.51 -11.11 3.60
N SER A 207 -6.68 -10.10 4.44
CA SER A 207 -6.62 -10.24 5.88
C SER A 207 -7.87 -10.92 6.43
N ASN A 208 -7.68 -11.86 7.35
CA ASN A 208 -8.79 -12.43 8.11
C ASN A 208 -9.43 -11.39 9.06
N PHE A 209 -8.72 -10.33 9.42
CA PHE A 209 -9.26 -9.29 10.29
C PHE A 209 -10.47 -8.57 9.67
N ILE A 210 -10.48 -8.36 8.34
CA ILE A 210 -11.64 -7.76 7.65
C ILE A 210 -12.89 -8.63 7.80
N LYS A 211 -12.73 -9.96 7.90
CA LYS A 211 -13.86 -10.87 8.14
C LYS A 211 -14.43 -10.72 9.55
N LEU A 212 -13.59 -10.41 10.54
CA LEU A 212 -14.04 -10.13 11.89
C LEU A 212 -14.88 -8.85 11.97
N LEU A 213 -14.57 -7.86 11.14
CA LEU A 213 -15.35 -6.61 11.08
C LEU A 213 -16.75 -6.81 10.50
N LYS A 214 -16.96 -7.80 9.65
CA LYS A 214 -18.28 -8.11 9.11
C LYS A 214 -19.29 -8.46 10.21
N ASP A 215 -18.85 -9.21 11.21
CA ASP A 215 -19.68 -9.67 12.32
C ASP A 215 -19.73 -8.63 13.47
N SER A 216 -19.05 -7.48 13.30
CA SER A 216 -19.04 -6.40 14.27
C SER A 216 -20.20 -5.42 14.03
N PRO A 217 -20.53 -4.57 15.01
CA PRO A 217 -21.54 -3.52 14.84
C PRO A 217 -21.26 -2.52 13.71
N SER A 218 -20.01 -2.49 13.20
CA SER A 218 -19.63 -1.62 12.07
C SER A 218 -20.29 -2.01 10.74
N GLY A 219 -20.74 -3.27 10.59
CA GLY A 219 -21.39 -3.76 9.39
C GLY A 219 -20.54 -3.69 8.12
N ILE A 220 -19.20 -3.65 8.25
CA ILE A 220 -18.29 -3.54 7.10
C ILE A 220 -18.35 -4.84 6.29
N GLU A 221 -18.78 -4.75 5.05
CA GLU A 221 -18.73 -5.85 4.09
C GLU A 221 -17.34 -5.92 3.45
N PRO A 222 -16.70 -7.13 3.44
CA PRO A 222 -15.44 -7.31 2.74
C PRO A 222 -15.57 -6.97 1.25
N PRO A 223 -14.58 -6.31 0.65
CA PRO A 223 -14.64 -5.95 -0.76
C PRO A 223 -14.64 -7.20 -1.66
N LYS A 224 -15.33 -7.12 -2.79
CA LYS A 224 -15.22 -8.13 -3.84
C LYS A 224 -13.83 -8.03 -4.47
N THR A 225 -13.18 -9.16 -4.65
CA THR A 225 -11.81 -9.22 -5.18
C THR A 225 -11.72 -10.08 -6.41
N THR A 226 -10.87 -9.69 -7.36
CA THR A 226 -10.43 -10.52 -8.48
C THR A 226 -9.12 -11.21 -8.12
N ARG A 227 -8.99 -12.47 -8.45
CA ARG A 227 -7.74 -13.21 -8.23
C ARG A 227 -6.71 -12.79 -9.27
N THR A 228 -5.51 -12.49 -8.81
CA THR A 228 -4.34 -12.28 -9.66
C THR A 228 -3.31 -13.38 -9.39
N TYR A 229 -2.47 -13.63 -10.39
CA TYR A 229 -1.35 -14.53 -10.29
C TYR A 229 -0.06 -13.75 -10.56
N ILE A 230 0.93 -13.89 -9.70
CA ILE A 230 2.24 -13.27 -9.86
C ILE A 230 3.27 -14.39 -10.00
N CYS A 231 4.10 -14.27 -11.02
CA CYS A 231 5.22 -15.15 -11.26
C CYS A 231 6.48 -14.32 -11.47
N GLU A 232 7.56 -14.67 -10.81
CA GLU A 232 8.86 -14.02 -10.99
C GLU A 232 9.76 -14.90 -11.83
N PHE A 233 10.40 -14.29 -12.84
CA PHE A 233 11.34 -14.93 -13.73
C PHE A 233 12.73 -14.35 -13.51
N LYS A 234 13.69 -15.19 -13.21
CA LYS A 234 15.10 -14.78 -13.09
C LYS A 234 15.75 -14.81 -14.47
N VAL A 235 15.67 -13.71 -15.18
CA VAL A 235 16.17 -13.57 -16.56
C VAL A 235 17.57 -12.95 -16.60
N GLY A 236 17.94 -12.22 -15.55
CA GLY A 236 19.17 -11.43 -15.49
C GLY A 236 19.03 -10.06 -16.18
N ARG A 237 19.94 -9.15 -15.82
CA ARG A 237 19.89 -7.76 -16.29
C ARG A 237 19.99 -7.64 -17.81
N ASP A 238 20.91 -8.38 -18.42
CA ASP A 238 21.12 -8.34 -19.88
C ASP A 238 19.91 -8.89 -20.63
N GLY A 239 19.33 -9.99 -20.17
CA GLY A 239 18.13 -10.54 -20.76
C GLY A 239 16.91 -9.63 -20.61
N ILE A 240 16.75 -8.95 -19.50
CA ILE A 240 15.70 -7.94 -19.35
C ILE A 240 15.92 -6.76 -20.31
N GLN A 241 17.17 -6.30 -20.41
CA GLN A 241 17.50 -5.19 -21.31
C GLN A 241 17.26 -5.54 -22.78
N GLU A 242 17.57 -6.76 -23.19
CA GLU A 242 17.34 -7.24 -24.55
C GLU A 242 15.86 -7.41 -24.89
N ILE A 243 15.08 -7.99 -23.96
CA ILE A 243 13.67 -8.35 -24.21
C ILE A 243 12.72 -7.15 -24.01
N MET A 244 12.95 -6.34 -23.00
CA MET A 244 12.00 -5.33 -22.55
C MET A 244 12.59 -3.91 -22.47
N GLY A 245 13.90 -3.78 -22.26
CA GLY A 245 14.50 -2.49 -21.95
C GLY A 245 13.87 -1.87 -20.70
N ASN A 246 13.46 -0.60 -20.81
CA ASN A 246 12.73 0.13 -19.77
C ASN A 246 11.22 0.24 -20.07
N ALA A 247 10.69 -0.69 -20.84
CA ALA A 247 9.25 -0.73 -21.16
C ALA A 247 8.50 -1.73 -20.28
N MET A 248 7.33 -1.33 -19.82
CA MET A 248 6.35 -2.25 -19.24
C MET A 248 5.45 -2.78 -20.35
N HIS A 249 5.39 -4.09 -20.52
CA HIS A 249 4.53 -4.72 -21.50
C HIS A 249 3.18 -5.06 -20.88
N VAL A 250 2.09 -4.75 -21.58
CA VAL A 250 0.73 -5.04 -21.16
C VAL A 250 0.03 -5.83 -22.27
N PHE A 251 -0.47 -7.01 -21.93
CA PHE A 251 -1.19 -7.90 -22.85
C PHE A 251 -2.67 -7.85 -22.55
N LEU A 252 -3.44 -7.33 -23.49
CA LEU A 252 -4.90 -7.26 -23.51
C LEU A 252 -5.42 -8.19 -24.62
N LEU A 253 -5.36 -9.48 -24.36
CA LEU A 253 -5.67 -10.52 -25.34
C LEU A 253 -7.05 -11.13 -25.06
N SER A 254 -7.76 -11.56 -26.11
CA SER A 254 -9.05 -12.22 -26.01
C SER A 254 -8.94 -13.68 -25.53
N ILE A 255 -8.20 -13.87 -24.42
CA ILE A 255 -8.04 -15.18 -23.78
C ILE A 255 -9.11 -15.33 -22.68
N PRO A 256 -9.92 -16.41 -22.72
CA PRO A 256 -10.95 -16.63 -21.70
C PRO A 256 -10.38 -16.56 -20.26
N ARG A 257 -11.01 -15.77 -19.38
CA ARG A 257 -10.62 -15.57 -17.98
C ARG A 257 -9.32 -14.83 -17.75
N LEU A 258 -8.69 -14.28 -18.76
CA LEU A 258 -7.55 -13.39 -18.64
C LEU A 258 -8.02 -11.96 -18.91
N GLU A 259 -8.01 -11.10 -17.90
CA GLU A 259 -8.30 -9.68 -18.07
C GLU A 259 -7.10 -8.96 -18.67
N PHE A 260 -5.91 -9.20 -18.12
CA PHE A 260 -4.65 -8.73 -18.66
C PHE A 260 -3.46 -9.52 -18.09
N ALA A 261 -2.32 -9.43 -18.75
CA ALA A 261 -1.03 -9.83 -18.20
C ALA A 261 -0.02 -8.71 -18.38
N ALA A 262 0.88 -8.52 -17.40
CA ALA A 262 1.87 -7.45 -17.47
C ALA A 262 3.22 -7.91 -16.92
N PRO A 263 4.18 -8.27 -17.78
CA PRO A 263 5.57 -8.40 -17.41
C PRO A 263 6.14 -7.02 -17.03
N ILE A 264 6.81 -6.98 -15.90
CA ILE A 264 7.40 -5.77 -15.34
C ILE A 264 8.90 -5.99 -15.23
N PRO A 265 9.73 -5.16 -15.90
CA PRO A 265 11.18 -5.28 -15.78
C PRO A 265 11.63 -4.78 -14.41
N LYS A 266 12.44 -5.59 -13.75
CA LYS A 266 13.03 -5.31 -12.42
C LYS A 266 14.52 -5.66 -12.42
N GLY A 267 15.29 -5.01 -11.57
CA GLY A 267 16.69 -5.33 -11.27
C GLY A 267 17.73 -4.81 -12.23
#